data_f86137c3f99fd8c407a16587bfbe5650
#
_entry.id   f86137c3f99fd8c407a16587bfbe5650
#
_cell.length_a   1.000
_cell.length_b   1.000
_cell.length_c   1.000
_cell.angle_alpha   90.00
_cell.angle_beta   90.00
_cell.angle_gamma   90.00
#
_symmetry.space_group_name_H-M   'P 1'
#
loop_
_entity.id
_entity.type
_entity.pdbx_description
1 polymer ?
#
loop_
_entity_poly.entity_id
_entity_poly.type
_entity_poly.pdbx_seq_one_letter_code
_entity_poly.pdbx_strand_id
1 'polypeptide(L)'
;SEGTAYRAIKDAENIGLVSTIQRVGTIRIERKLKKHIEKLTFGEVVRIIEGDVLGGSSGLDKVLNKFVIGAMTETAMTRYITPGSLMIVGNRQGVQKLALENGAAVLITGGFETSEEIAQLADRLGMPVLRTTYDTFTVATMINRALSDQLIKKDILLVSDIYTALEKTNYLLTTQTIADYQALSESTH
;
A
#
# COMPACT_ATOMS: atom_id res chain seq x y z
N SER A 1 3.00 7.29 36.52
CA SER A 1 1.99 6.72 37.44
C SER A 1 1.39 5.44 36.87
N GLU A 2 0.92 4.53 37.72
CA GLU A 2 0.26 3.27 37.31
C GLU A 2 -0.88 3.50 36.29
N GLY A 3 -1.64 4.58 36.45
CA GLY A 3 -2.74 4.94 35.54
C GLY A 3 -2.28 5.30 34.11
N THR A 4 -1.06 5.85 33.97
CA THR A 4 -0.51 6.17 32.65
C THR A 4 -0.06 4.91 31.93
N ALA A 5 0.56 3.96 32.63
CA ALA A 5 0.97 2.67 32.07
C ALA A 5 -0.24 1.84 31.64
N TYR A 6 -1.32 1.84 32.44
CA TYR A 6 -2.55 1.11 32.12
C TYR A 6 -3.24 1.67 30.85
N ARG A 7 -3.26 2.99 30.69
CA ARG A 7 -3.79 3.62 29.46
C ARG A 7 -2.97 3.24 28.24
N ALA A 8 -1.64 3.30 28.33
CA ALA A 8 -0.76 2.95 27.22
C ALA A 8 -0.92 1.48 26.79
N ILE A 9 -1.11 0.56 27.75
CA ILE A 9 -1.38 -0.85 27.43
C ILE A 9 -2.74 -0.99 26.71
N LYS A 10 -3.76 -0.29 27.19
CA LYS A 10 -5.10 -0.34 26.57
C LYS A 10 -5.12 0.25 25.16
N ASP A 11 -4.39 1.32 24.94
CA ASP A 11 -4.21 1.91 23.61
C ASP A 11 -3.47 0.96 22.69
N ALA A 12 -2.42 0.30 23.18
CA ALA A 12 -1.68 -0.72 22.45
C ALA A 12 -2.53 -1.97 22.11
N GLU A 13 -3.45 -2.36 23.00
CA GLU A 13 -4.45 -3.41 22.73
C GLU A 13 -5.43 -3.00 21.63
N ASN A 14 -5.94 -1.77 21.68
CA ASN A 14 -6.89 -1.24 20.71
C ASN A 14 -6.32 -1.21 19.29
N ILE A 15 -5.03 -0.95 19.16
CA ILE A 15 -4.32 -0.97 17.86
C ILE A 15 -3.70 -2.34 17.54
N GLY A 16 -3.93 -3.34 18.39
CA GLY A 16 -3.55 -4.73 18.14
C GLY A 16 -2.05 -5.03 18.24
N LEU A 17 -1.30 -4.25 19.02
CA LEU A 17 0.14 -4.48 19.26
C LEU A 17 0.38 -5.46 20.40
N VAL A 18 -0.50 -5.49 21.37
CA VAL A 18 -0.42 -6.38 22.53
C VAL A 18 -1.76 -7.03 22.82
N SER A 19 -1.78 -8.11 23.57
CA SER A 19 -2.99 -8.72 24.12
C SER A 19 -2.76 -9.06 25.58
N THR A 20 -3.74 -8.75 26.42
CA THR A 20 -3.71 -9.14 27.83
C THR A 20 -4.40 -10.49 28.00
N ILE A 21 -3.65 -11.47 28.49
CA ILE A 21 -4.15 -12.81 28.79
C ILE A 21 -4.36 -12.92 30.30
N GLN A 22 -5.55 -13.31 30.70
CA GLN A 22 -5.88 -13.51 32.12
C GLN A 22 -4.87 -14.46 32.78
N ARG A 23 -4.33 -14.03 33.93
CA ARG A 23 -3.32 -14.77 34.75
C ARG A 23 -1.91 -14.90 34.12
N VAL A 24 -1.70 -14.43 32.90
CA VAL A 24 -0.39 -14.45 32.23
C VAL A 24 0.22 -13.04 32.15
N GLY A 25 -0.62 -12.02 31.97
CA GLY A 25 -0.21 -10.64 31.79
C GLY A 25 -0.33 -10.17 30.34
N THR A 26 0.30 -9.04 30.06
CA THR A 26 0.30 -8.46 28.72
C THR A 26 1.41 -9.10 27.90
N ILE A 27 1.04 -9.69 26.76
CA ILE A 27 1.97 -10.26 25.80
C ILE A 27 1.99 -9.42 24.52
N ARG A 28 3.16 -9.31 23.91
CA ARG A 28 3.28 -8.75 22.56
C ARG A 28 2.63 -9.70 21.57
N ILE A 29 1.73 -9.19 20.74
CA ILE A 29 1.23 -9.96 19.61
C ILE A 29 2.33 -9.94 18.55
N GLU A 30 3.12 -11.01 18.46
CA GLU A 30 3.89 -11.29 17.27
C GLU A 30 2.90 -11.69 16.16
N ARG A 31 2.33 -10.69 15.49
CA ARG A 31 1.86 -10.96 14.15
C ARG A 31 3.12 -11.38 13.38
N LYS A 32 3.22 -12.63 13.00
CA LYS A 32 4.05 -13.04 11.86
C LYS A 32 3.48 -12.27 10.69
N LEU A 33 3.94 -11.03 10.52
CA LEU A 33 3.71 -10.25 9.33
C LEU A 33 4.25 -11.12 8.21
N LYS A 34 3.34 -11.79 7.51
CA LYS A 34 3.70 -12.50 6.28
C LYS A 34 4.52 -11.50 5.49
N LYS A 35 5.73 -11.87 5.13
CA LYS A 35 6.74 -11.08 4.41
C LYS A 35 6.31 -10.70 2.99
N HIS A 36 5.00 -10.68 2.72
CA HIS A 36 4.41 -10.16 1.52
C HIS A 36 3.95 -8.73 1.81
N ILE A 37 4.79 -7.78 1.37
CA ILE A 37 4.31 -6.46 1.01
C ILE A 37 3.30 -6.75 -0.09
N GLU A 38 2.02 -6.79 0.26
CA GLU A 38 0.95 -6.92 -0.72
C GLU A 38 0.98 -5.65 -1.56
N LYS A 39 1.54 -5.76 -2.75
CA LYS A 39 1.54 -4.68 -3.73
C LYS A 39 0.11 -4.55 -4.23
N LEU A 40 -0.40 -3.31 -4.31
CA LEU A 40 -1.74 -3.05 -4.83
C LEU A 40 -1.80 -3.49 -6.30
N THR A 41 -2.59 -4.51 -6.60
CA THR A 41 -2.85 -4.98 -7.96
C THR A 41 -4.06 -4.30 -8.56
N PHE A 42 -4.22 -4.35 -9.88
CA PHE A 42 -5.44 -3.84 -10.52
C PHE A 42 -6.69 -4.60 -10.07
N GLY A 43 -6.57 -5.90 -9.74
CA GLY A 43 -7.68 -6.67 -9.18
C GLY A 43 -8.10 -6.19 -7.79
N GLU A 44 -7.15 -5.73 -6.95
CA GLU A 44 -7.47 -5.11 -5.68
C GLU A 44 -8.10 -3.72 -5.85
N VAL A 45 -7.67 -2.97 -6.87
CA VAL A 45 -8.31 -1.70 -7.23
C VAL A 45 -9.78 -1.92 -7.57
N VAL A 46 -10.12 -2.92 -8.39
CA VAL A 46 -11.52 -3.26 -8.73
C VAL A 46 -12.35 -3.46 -7.48
N ARG A 47 -11.84 -4.19 -6.50
CA ARG A 47 -12.53 -4.43 -5.22
C ARG A 47 -12.73 -3.15 -4.40
N ILE A 48 -11.69 -2.31 -4.34
CA ILE A 48 -11.71 -1.05 -3.58
C ILE A 48 -12.75 -0.08 -4.14
N ILE A 49 -12.85 0.02 -5.47
CA ILE A 49 -13.77 0.95 -6.15
C ILE A 49 -15.14 0.34 -6.45
N GLU A 50 -15.39 -0.89 -5.97
CA GLU A 50 -16.64 -1.63 -6.26
C GLU A 50 -16.95 -1.65 -7.75
N GLY A 51 -15.92 -1.91 -8.56
CA GLY A 51 -15.97 -1.75 -10.00
C GLY A 51 -16.14 -3.06 -10.77
N ASP A 52 -16.30 -2.89 -12.08
CA ASP A 52 -16.38 -3.97 -13.07
C ASP A 52 -15.12 -3.99 -13.95
N VAL A 53 -14.85 -5.15 -14.54
CA VAL A 53 -13.80 -5.33 -15.55
C VAL A 53 -14.44 -5.41 -16.92
N LEU A 54 -14.16 -4.44 -17.79
CA LEU A 54 -14.72 -4.37 -19.15
C LEU A 54 -13.82 -5.05 -20.19
N GLY A 55 -12.56 -5.28 -19.88
CA GLY A 55 -11.58 -5.97 -20.73
C GLY A 55 -10.23 -6.09 -20.06
N GLY A 56 -9.33 -6.89 -20.63
CA GLY A 56 -7.96 -7.04 -20.14
C GLY A 56 -7.84 -7.79 -18.82
N SER A 57 -8.74 -8.70 -18.51
CA SER A 57 -8.79 -9.44 -17.23
C SER A 57 -7.49 -10.19 -16.91
N SER A 58 -6.75 -10.62 -17.92
CA SER A 58 -5.43 -11.27 -17.74
C SER A 58 -4.38 -10.37 -17.10
N GLY A 59 -4.61 -9.05 -17.04
CA GLY A 59 -3.71 -8.08 -16.42
C GLY A 59 -4.06 -7.70 -14.98
N LEU A 60 -5.08 -8.30 -14.37
CA LEU A 60 -5.54 -7.93 -13.03
C LEU A 60 -4.50 -8.19 -11.93
N ASP A 61 -3.62 -9.15 -12.11
CA ASP A 61 -2.54 -9.45 -11.15
C ASP A 61 -1.34 -8.49 -11.26
N LYS A 62 -1.31 -7.65 -12.30
CA LYS A 62 -0.27 -6.64 -12.45
C LYS A 62 -0.37 -5.58 -11.37
N VAL A 63 0.78 -5.10 -10.93
CA VAL A 63 0.91 -4.12 -9.84
C VAL A 63 0.65 -2.71 -10.34
N LEU A 64 -0.19 -1.98 -9.60
CA LEU A 64 -0.37 -0.54 -9.77
C LEU A 64 0.86 0.21 -9.22
N ASN A 65 1.55 0.94 -10.09
CA ASN A 65 2.70 1.77 -9.70
C ASN A 65 2.28 3.20 -9.30
N LYS A 66 1.39 3.79 -10.10
CA LYS A 66 0.83 5.13 -9.87
C LYS A 66 -0.49 5.27 -10.63
N PHE A 67 -1.26 6.28 -10.28
CA PHE A 67 -2.41 6.66 -11.09
C PHE A 67 -2.31 8.10 -11.58
N VAL A 68 -2.97 8.38 -12.68
CA VAL A 68 -3.01 9.69 -13.34
C VAL A 68 -4.46 10.02 -13.68
N ILE A 69 -4.88 11.24 -13.36
CA ILE A 69 -6.22 11.73 -13.75
C ILE A 69 -6.11 12.35 -15.14
N GLY A 70 -6.84 11.79 -16.08
CA GLY A 70 -6.83 12.18 -17.49
C GLY A 70 -7.65 13.44 -17.78
N ALA A 71 -7.33 14.57 -17.14
CA ALA A 71 -7.99 15.85 -17.37
C ALA A 71 -7.30 16.75 -18.42
N MET A 72 -6.25 16.23 -19.06
CA MET A 72 -5.42 16.97 -20.02
C MET A 72 -5.79 16.62 -21.47
N THR A 73 -5.15 17.32 -22.43
CA THR A 73 -5.16 16.93 -23.84
C THR A 73 -4.37 15.63 -24.04
N GLU A 74 -4.68 14.88 -25.10
CA GLU A 74 -4.01 13.60 -25.41
C GLU A 74 -2.50 13.77 -25.54
N THR A 75 -2.06 14.84 -26.22
CA THR A 75 -0.63 15.15 -26.38
C THR A 75 0.08 15.41 -25.04
N ALA A 76 -0.58 16.07 -24.10
CA ALA A 76 0.00 16.31 -22.78
C ALA A 76 0.04 15.05 -21.93
N MET A 77 -0.97 14.18 -22.06
CA MET A 77 -1.07 12.92 -21.30
C MET A 77 0.04 11.93 -21.58
N THR A 78 0.56 11.85 -22.81
CA THR A 78 1.64 10.91 -23.18
C THR A 78 2.86 11.04 -22.28
N ARG A 79 3.11 12.23 -21.73
CA ARG A 79 4.24 12.48 -20.81
C ARG A 79 4.04 11.84 -19.42
N TYR A 80 2.81 11.56 -19.06
CA TYR A 80 2.46 11.06 -17.72
C TYR A 80 2.06 9.58 -17.70
N ILE A 81 1.75 9.02 -18.88
CA ILE A 81 1.45 7.60 -19.03
C ILE A 81 2.76 6.82 -18.97
N THR A 82 2.83 5.85 -18.08
CA THR A 82 3.96 4.94 -17.96
C THR A 82 3.44 3.51 -17.80
N PRO A 83 4.20 2.49 -18.25
CA PRO A 83 3.81 1.10 -18.01
C PRO A 83 3.50 0.82 -16.55
N GLY A 84 2.40 0.11 -16.29
CA GLY A 84 1.93 -0.19 -14.94
C GLY A 84 1.22 0.96 -14.22
N SER A 85 0.94 2.08 -14.89
CA SER A 85 0.09 3.15 -14.36
C SER A 85 -1.39 2.86 -14.61
N LEU A 86 -2.26 3.53 -13.85
CA LEU A 86 -3.71 3.54 -14.03
C LEU A 86 -4.14 4.94 -14.50
N MET A 87 -4.77 5.01 -15.65
CA MET A 87 -5.34 6.25 -16.16
C MET A 87 -6.81 6.35 -15.76
N ILE A 88 -7.15 7.31 -14.90
CA ILE A 88 -8.53 7.60 -14.49
C ILE A 88 -9.13 8.58 -15.51
N VAL A 89 -10.16 8.16 -16.21
CA VAL A 89 -10.79 8.91 -17.29
C VAL A 89 -12.32 8.80 -17.23
N GLY A 90 -13.01 9.61 -18.01
CA GLY A 90 -14.41 9.42 -18.34
C GLY A 90 -14.57 8.64 -19.65
N ASN A 91 -15.56 9.04 -20.44
CA ASN A 91 -15.96 8.36 -21.68
C ASN A 91 -15.11 8.69 -22.93
N ARG A 92 -13.94 9.32 -22.78
CA ARG A 92 -13.08 9.71 -23.91
C ARG A 92 -12.29 8.52 -24.46
N GLN A 93 -12.83 7.88 -25.50
CA GLN A 93 -12.25 6.65 -26.07
C GLN A 93 -10.83 6.83 -26.63
N GLY A 94 -10.49 8.00 -27.22
CA GLY A 94 -9.14 8.30 -27.69
C GLY A 94 -8.10 8.24 -26.56
N VAL A 95 -8.47 8.73 -25.39
CA VAL A 95 -7.60 8.68 -24.20
C VAL A 95 -7.48 7.26 -23.66
N GLN A 96 -8.56 6.50 -23.68
CA GLN A 96 -8.55 5.09 -23.26
C GLN A 96 -7.62 4.26 -24.14
N LYS A 97 -7.71 4.44 -25.48
CA LYS A 97 -6.84 3.78 -26.46
C LYS A 97 -5.37 4.17 -26.22
N LEU A 98 -5.10 5.47 -26.12
CA LEU A 98 -3.75 5.99 -25.89
C LEU A 98 -3.13 5.40 -24.61
N ALA A 99 -3.89 5.30 -23.54
CA ALA A 99 -3.41 4.71 -22.29
C ALA A 99 -3.01 3.24 -22.46
N LEU A 100 -3.88 2.44 -23.07
CA LEU A 100 -3.62 1.01 -23.31
C LEU A 100 -2.40 0.78 -24.19
N GLU A 101 -2.26 1.52 -25.29
CA GLU A 101 -1.13 1.42 -26.23
C GLU A 101 0.20 1.80 -25.57
N ASN A 102 0.17 2.60 -24.51
CA ASN A 102 1.35 2.96 -23.72
C ASN A 102 1.53 2.12 -22.45
N GLY A 103 0.83 0.99 -22.34
CA GLY A 103 1.01 0.03 -21.23
C GLY A 103 0.38 0.45 -19.90
N ALA A 104 -0.57 1.38 -19.95
CA ALA A 104 -1.35 1.77 -18.77
C ALA A 104 -2.72 1.10 -18.76
N ALA A 105 -3.21 0.74 -17.57
CA ALA A 105 -4.58 0.35 -17.37
C ALA A 105 -5.51 1.58 -17.40
N VAL A 106 -6.78 1.35 -17.66
CA VAL A 106 -7.80 2.40 -17.75
C VAL A 106 -8.84 2.20 -16.68
N LEU A 107 -9.27 3.27 -16.03
CA LEU A 107 -10.41 3.30 -15.13
C LEU A 107 -11.41 4.36 -15.60
N ILE A 108 -12.61 3.90 -15.96
CA ILE A 108 -13.70 4.73 -16.41
C ILE A 108 -14.60 5.05 -15.22
N THR A 109 -14.75 6.33 -14.91
CA THR A 109 -15.58 6.83 -13.80
C THR A 109 -16.96 7.25 -14.28
N GLY A 110 -17.92 7.36 -13.35
CA GLY A 110 -19.27 7.84 -13.64
C GLY A 110 -20.17 6.82 -14.36
N GLY A 111 -19.82 5.54 -14.34
CA GLY A 111 -20.64 4.45 -14.86
C GLY A 111 -20.69 4.34 -16.39
N PHE A 112 -19.82 5.07 -17.11
CA PHE A 112 -19.79 4.99 -18.58
C PHE A 112 -19.26 3.65 -19.06
N GLU A 113 -19.77 3.22 -20.22
CA GLU A 113 -19.27 2.06 -20.92
C GLU A 113 -18.05 2.41 -21.80
N THR A 114 -17.33 1.38 -22.23
CA THR A 114 -16.33 1.51 -23.30
C THR A 114 -16.83 0.86 -24.58
N SER A 115 -16.15 1.12 -25.69
CA SER A 115 -16.46 0.43 -26.94
C SER A 115 -15.88 -1.00 -26.93
N GLU A 116 -16.49 -1.87 -27.74
CA GLU A 116 -15.99 -3.23 -27.92
C GLU A 116 -14.55 -3.24 -28.48
N GLU A 117 -14.21 -2.28 -29.34
CA GLU A 117 -12.84 -2.11 -29.87
C GLU A 117 -11.83 -1.91 -28.75
N ILE A 118 -12.15 -1.05 -27.76
CA ILE A 118 -11.26 -0.79 -26.61
C ILE A 118 -11.19 -2.02 -25.70
N ALA A 119 -12.31 -2.71 -25.45
CA ALA A 119 -12.30 -3.93 -24.64
C ALA A 119 -11.43 -5.03 -25.29
N GLN A 120 -11.57 -5.24 -26.59
CA GLN A 120 -10.73 -6.19 -27.36
C GLN A 120 -9.26 -5.78 -27.39
N LEU A 121 -8.96 -4.48 -27.48
CA LEU A 121 -7.59 -3.97 -27.39
C LEU A 121 -7.00 -4.27 -26.01
N ALA A 122 -7.77 -4.04 -24.95
CA ALA A 122 -7.39 -4.34 -23.57
C ALA A 122 -7.06 -5.84 -23.42
N ASP A 123 -7.88 -6.72 -23.95
CA ASP A 123 -7.66 -8.17 -23.92
C ASP A 123 -6.37 -8.56 -24.64
N ARG A 124 -6.14 -8.02 -25.85
CA ARG A 124 -4.92 -8.29 -26.63
C ARG A 124 -3.64 -7.83 -25.93
N LEU A 125 -3.70 -6.67 -25.25
CA LEU A 125 -2.55 -6.09 -24.56
C LEU A 125 -2.40 -6.62 -23.12
N GLY A 126 -3.39 -7.33 -22.60
CA GLY A 126 -3.44 -7.79 -21.22
C GLY A 126 -3.34 -6.61 -20.23
N MET A 127 -4.00 -5.49 -20.58
CA MET A 127 -4.08 -4.29 -19.74
C MET A 127 -5.54 -4.02 -19.37
N PRO A 128 -5.87 -3.94 -18.05
CA PRO A 128 -7.24 -3.84 -17.62
C PRO A 128 -7.94 -2.54 -18.04
N VAL A 129 -9.18 -2.65 -18.47
CA VAL A 129 -10.15 -1.56 -18.54
C VAL A 129 -11.18 -1.81 -17.44
N LEU A 130 -11.20 -0.94 -16.47
CA LEU A 130 -12.04 -0.98 -15.28
C LEU A 130 -13.13 0.06 -15.39
N ARG A 131 -14.26 -0.16 -14.71
CA ARG A 131 -15.37 0.77 -14.62
C ARG A 131 -15.86 0.88 -13.19
N THR A 132 -16.30 2.07 -12.81
CA THR A 132 -17.03 2.30 -11.56
C THR A 132 -18.10 3.38 -11.74
N THR A 133 -19.13 3.33 -10.93
CA THR A 133 -20.17 4.36 -10.87
C THR A 133 -19.74 5.60 -10.10
N TYR A 134 -18.69 5.50 -9.29
CA TYR A 134 -18.15 6.63 -8.55
C TYR A 134 -17.55 7.70 -9.47
N ASP A 135 -17.53 8.93 -8.99
CA ASP A 135 -16.87 10.05 -9.67
C ASP A 135 -15.34 9.99 -9.53
N THR A 136 -14.66 10.77 -10.35
CA THR A 136 -13.19 10.77 -10.43
C THR A 136 -12.52 11.16 -9.09
N PHE A 137 -13.08 12.13 -8.35
CA PHE A 137 -12.51 12.57 -7.08
C PHE A 137 -12.61 11.49 -6.01
N THR A 138 -13.80 10.89 -5.90
CA THR A 138 -14.04 9.78 -4.96
C THR A 138 -13.08 8.62 -5.22
N VAL A 139 -12.97 8.19 -6.47
CA VAL A 139 -12.08 7.10 -6.88
C VAL A 139 -10.60 7.42 -6.60
N ALA A 140 -10.16 8.61 -6.98
CA ALA A 140 -8.78 9.04 -6.73
C ALA A 140 -8.45 9.05 -5.23
N THR A 141 -9.40 9.48 -4.40
CA THR A 141 -9.26 9.45 -2.94
C THR A 141 -9.17 8.02 -2.40
N MET A 142 -10.02 7.11 -2.87
CA MET A 142 -10.02 5.70 -2.45
C MET A 142 -8.69 5.02 -2.80
N ILE A 143 -8.22 5.19 -4.03
CA ILE A 143 -6.96 4.60 -4.50
C ILE A 143 -5.75 5.22 -3.78
N ASN A 144 -5.74 6.55 -3.61
CA ASN A 144 -4.66 7.23 -2.89
C ASN A 144 -4.56 6.76 -1.44
N ARG A 145 -5.69 6.56 -0.77
CA ARG A 145 -5.73 6.02 0.58
C ARG A 145 -5.15 4.60 0.64
N ALA A 146 -5.55 3.74 -0.29
CA ALA A 146 -5.04 2.37 -0.36
C ALA A 146 -3.52 2.32 -0.60
N LEU A 147 -2.99 3.17 -1.48
CA LEU A 147 -1.54 3.30 -1.72
C LEU A 147 -0.82 3.84 -0.49
N SER A 148 -1.38 4.84 0.20
CA SER A 148 -0.81 5.41 1.43
C SER A 148 -0.77 4.38 2.56
N ASP A 149 -1.83 3.59 2.73
CA ASP A 149 -1.89 2.51 3.73
C ASP A 149 -0.82 1.44 3.48
N GLN A 150 -0.48 1.16 2.22
CA GLN A 150 0.61 0.24 1.87
C GLN A 150 1.99 0.82 2.15
N LEU A 151 2.21 2.10 1.87
CA LEU A 151 3.45 2.80 2.20
C LEU A 151 3.67 2.83 3.70
N ILE A 152 2.64 3.16 4.49
CA ILE A 152 2.69 3.16 5.96
C ILE A 152 3.01 1.75 6.48
N LYS A 153 2.40 0.70 5.94
CA LYS A 153 2.74 -0.68 6.31
C LYS A 153 4.20 -1.02 6.03
N LYS A 154 4.72 -0.59 4.88
CA LYS A 154 6.12 -0.78 4.50
C LYS A 154 7.07 -0.05 5.45
N ASP A 155 6.75 1.20 5.79
CA ASP A 155 7.55 2.01 6.69
C ASP A 155 7.53 1.46 8.12
N ILE A 156 6.38 0.97 8.60
CA ILE A 156 6.27 0.30 9.89
C ILE A 156 7.11 -0.98 9.93
N LEU A 157 7.12 -1.77 8.86
CA LEU A 157 7.95 -2.97 8.76
C LEU A 157 9.43 -2.63 8.80
N LEU A 158 9.86 -1.61 8.04
CA LEU A 158 11.23 -1.13 8.04
C LEU A 158 11.66 -0.61 9.41
N VAL A 159 10.81 0.17 10.07
CA VAL A 159 11.04 0.66 11.43
C VAL A 159 11.11 -0.48 12.44
N SER A 160 10.26 -1.50 12.32
CA SER A 160 10.30 -2.70 13.17
C SER A 160 11.60 -3.48 12.99
N ASP A 161 12.08 -3.63 11.76
CA ASP A 161 13.36 -4.30 11.47
C ASP A 161 14.54 -3.51 12.02
N ILE A 162 14.53 -2.18 11.88
CA ILE A 162 15.52 -1.27 12.46
C ILE A 162 15.50 -1.34 13.99
N TYR A 163 14.30 -1.35 14.60
CA TYR A 163 14.16 -1.45 16.06
C TYR A 163 14.71 -2.77 16.59
N THR A 164 14.42 -3.88 15.90
CA THR A 164 14.95 -5.20 16.26
C THR A 164 16.49 -5.25 16.14
N ALA A 165 17.05 -4.62 15.13
CA ALA A 165 18.50 -4.52 14.96
C ALA A 165 19.13 -3.64 16.05
N LEU A 166 18.49 -2.51 16.40
CA LEU A 166 18.93 -1.61 17.47
C LEU A 166 18.81 -2.26 18.84
N GLU A 167 17.73 -2.99 19.13
CA GLU A 167 17.61 -3.74 20.39
C GLU A 167 18.74 -4.75 20.56
N LYS A 168 19.08 -5.50 19.51
CA LYS A 168 20.21 -6.43 19.55
C LYS A 168 21.54 -5.72 19.77
N THR A 169 21.73 -4.57 19.11
CA THR A 169 22.97 -3.77 19.24
C THR A 169 23.04 -3.10 20.61
N ASN A 170 21.93 -2.54 21.11
CA ASN A 170 21.87 -1.94 22.44
C ASN A 170 22.04 -2.98 23.54
N TYR A 171 21.52 -4.20 23.39
CA TYR A 171 21.76 -5.28 24.34
C TYR A 171 23.26 -5.61 24.44
N LEU A 172 23.94 -5.70 23.30
CA LEU A 172 25.38 -5.94 23.25
C LEU A 172 26.18 -4.75 23.83
N LEU A 173 25.81 -3.52 23.46
CA LEU A 173 26.45 -2.29 23.94
C LEU A 173 26.20 -2.11 25.44
N THR A 174 25.02 -2.35 25.94
CA THR A 174 24.69 -2.22 27.36
C THR A 174 25.45 -3.24 28.21
N THR A 175 25.56 -4.48 27.73
CA THR A 175 26.30 -5.56 28.39
C THR A 175 27.79 -5.24 28.43
N GLN A 176 28.36 -4.73 27.33
CA GLN A 176 29.74 -4.31 27.23
C GLN A 176 30.00 -3.09 28.12
N THR A 177 29.13 -2.08 28.09
CA THR A 177 29.28 -0.85 28.91
C THR A 177 29.20 -1.17 30.40
N ILE A 178 28.37 -2.07 30.86
CA ILE A 178 28.29 -2.51 32.25
C ILE A 178 29.58 -3.24 32.65
N ALA A 179 30.08 -4.13 31.78
CA ALA A 179 31.35 -4.81 32.03
C ALA A 179 32.53 -3.86 32.10
N ASP A 180 32.57 -2.86 31.21
CA ASP A 180 33.61 -1.81 31.20
C ASP A 180 33.53 -0.91 32.44
N TYR A 181 32.35 -0.57 32.94
CA TYR A 181 32.14 0.17 34.18
C TYR A 181 32.55 -0.63 35.40
N GLN A 182 32.29 -1.92 35.44
CA GLN A 182 32.71 -2.81 36.51
C GLN A 182 34.24 -2.95 36.55
N ALA A 183 34.88 -3.14 35.39
CA ALA A 183 36.34 -3.19 35.28
C ALA A 183 37.04 -1.87 35.71
N LEU A 184 36.45 -0.72 35.36
CA LEU A 184 36.93 0.60 35.80
C LEU A 184 36.77 0.80 37.31
N SER A 185 35.69 0.33 37.89
CA SER A 185 35.46 0.43 39.35
C SER A 185 36.40 -0.44 40.17
N GLU A 186 36.80 -1.60 39.65
CA GLU A 186 37.76 -2.51 40.30
C GLU A 186 39.21 -2.03 40.16
N SER A 187 39.55 -1.21 39.15
CA SER A 187 40.88 -0.69 38.92
C SER A 187 41.22 0.56 39.75
N THR A 188 40.23 1.13 40.47
CA THR A 188 40.38 2.35 41.28
C THR A 188 40.44 2.07 42.79
N HIS A 189 40.56 0.83 43.20
CA HIS A 189 40.84 0.37 44.54
C HIS A 189 42.17 -0.35 44.60
#